data_7bfecce96bc770f7670203e0c51f6cc1
#
_entry.id   7bfecce96bc770f7670203e0c51f6cc1
#
_cell.length_a   1.000
_cell.length_b   1.000
_cell.length_c   1.000
_cell.angle_alpha   90.00
_cell.angle_beta   90.00
_cell.angle_gamma   90.00
#
_symmetry.space_group_name_H-M   'P 1'
#
loop_
_entity.id
_entity.type
_entity.pdbx_description
1 polymer ?
#
loop_
_entity_poly.entity_id
_entity_poly.type
_entity_poly.pdbx_seq_one_letter_code
_entity_poly.pdbx_strand_id
1 'polypeptide(L)'
;MKKLAILAVAASMSSAAFAATETYVIDGTHTFPRFEYSHLGYSIQVSRFDKTSGKITLDRAAKTGSVDVVIDAKSVNTGYALFNEHIQGEDYFYTEKYPTITFKSSSMKFDGDKLVAVNGDLTVKGVTKPVTLSVTSFHCMPHPMLKKDACGANATTKIKRSEFNAGKNAPYVGDEVTLTIPVEAVKE
;
A
#
# COMPACT_ATOMS: atom_id res chain seq x y z
N MET A 1 8.41 -71.92 25.19
CA MET A 1 7.62 -71.18 24.15
C MET A 1 7.74 -69.71 24.46
N LYS A 2 8.62 -69.01 23.75
CA LYS A 2 8.87 -67.55 23.93
C LYS A 2 7.96 -66.78 22.95
N LYS A 3 7.04 -65.95 23.48
CA LYS A 3 6.19 -65.10 22.70
C LYS A 3 6.95 -63.78 22.39
N LEU A 4 7.26 -63.54 21.12
CA LEU A 4 7.81 -62.28 20.66
C LEU A 4 6.65 -61.29 20.53
N ALA A 5 6.68 -60.21 21.28
CA ALA A 5 5.77 -59.08 21.07
C ALA A 5 6.41 -58.10 20.10
N ILE A 6 5.80 -57.91 18.93
CA ILE A 6 6.21 -56.92 17.91
C ILE A 6 5.53 -55.60 18.31
N LEU A 7 6.34 -54.63 18.71
CA LEU A 7 5.88 -53.27 18.97
C LEU A 7 5.88 -52.50 17.64
N ALA A 8 4.69 -52.24 17.10
CA ALA A 8 4.54 -51.41 15.90
C ALA A 8 4.61 -49.90 16.32
N VAL A 9 5.70 -49.24 15.98
CA VAL A 9 5.84 -47.78 16.11
C VAL A 9 5.11 -47.10 14.93
N ALA A 10 3.94 -46.53 15.18
CA ALA A 10 3.24 -45.72 14.23
C ALA A 10 3.92 -44.33 14.17
N ALA A 11 4.69 -44.07 13.12
CA ALA A 11 5.23 -42.75 12.84
C ALA A 11 4.10 -41.86 12.34
N SER A 12 3.62 -40.95 13.19
CA SER A 12 2.67 -39.88 12.80
C SER A 12 3.41 -38.84 11.98
N MET A 13 3.24 -38.88 10.64
CA MET A 13 3.66 -37.80 9.74
C MET A 13 2.71 -36.62 9.96
N SER A 14 3.13 -35.63 10.73
CA SER A 14 2.46 -34.34 10.77
C SER A 14 2.66 -33.65 9.41
N SER A 15 1.64 -33.65 8.56
CA SER A 15 1.63 -32.80 7.38
C SER A 15 1.54 -31.35 7.84
N ALA A 16 2.63 -30.58 7.69
CA ALA A 16 2.58 -29.13 7.81
C ALA A 16 1.65 -28.61 6.70
N ALA A 17 0.46 -28.17 7.08
CA ALA A 17 -0.41 -27.45 6.19
C ALA A 17 0.25 -26.10 5.88
N PHE A 18 0.89 -25.98 4.72
CA PHE A 18 1.31 -24.67 4.21
C PHE A 18 0.03 -23.91 3.90
N ALA A 19 -0.21 -22.80 4.62
CA ALA A 19 -1.26 -21.88 4.22
C ALA A 19 -0.91 -21.35 2.83
N ALA A 20 -1.86 -21.41 1.90
CA ALA A 20 -1.63 -20.93 0.56
C ALA A 20 -1.58 -19.40 0.56
N THR A 21 -0.68 -18.83 -0.23
CA THR A 21 -0.66 -17.39 -0.50
C THR A 21 -2.01 -16.99 -1.12
N GLU A 22 -2.66 -16.01 -0.51
CA GLU A 22 -3.95 -15.49 -0.96
C GLU A 22 -3.74 -14.20 -1.74
N THR A 23 -4.52 -14.01 -2.81
CA THR A 23 -4.51 -12.79 -3.62
C THR A 23 -5.75 -11.96 -3.32
N TYR A 24 -5.53 -10.67 -3.07
CA TYR A 24 -6.56 -9.67 -2.84
C TYR A 24 -6.49 -8.61 -3.93
N VAL A 25 -7.63 -8.22 -4.47
CA VAL A 25 -7.76 -7.12 -5.43
C VAL A 25 -8.14 -5.85 -4.69
N ILE A 26 -7.44 -4.77 -4.93
CA ILE A 26 -7.72 -3.47 -4.30
C ILE A 26 -9.12 -3.01 -4.69
N ASP A 27 -9.91 -2.64 -3.69
CA ASP A 27 -11.17 -1.95 -3.87
C ASP A 27 -10.91 -0.45 -4.10
N GLY A 28 -10.94 -0.05 -5.37
CA GLY A 28 -10.72 1.34 -5.77
C GLY A 28 -11.82 2.30 -5.32
N THR A 29 -12.96 1.80 -4.82
CA THR A 29 -14.05 2.64 -4.30
C THR A 29 -13.85 3.03 -2.83
N HIS A 30 -12.91 2.38 -2.12
CA HIS A 30 -12.56 2.66 -0.73
C HIS A 30 -11.04 2.89 -0.53
N THR A 31 -10.26 2.96 -1.61
CA THR A 31 -8.79 3.16 -1.56
C THR A 31 -8.42 4.48 -2.21
N PHE A 32 -8.27 5.53 -1.38
CA PHE A 32 -7.96 6.90 -1.82
C PHE A 32 -6.68 7.40 -1.14
N PRO A 33 -5.50 7.15 -1.70
CA PRO A 33 -4.25 7.69 -1.17
C PRO A 33 -4.29 9.22 -1.08
N ARG A 34 -3.85 9.76 0.06
CA ARG A 34 -3.84 11.19 0.35
C ARG A 34 -2.42 11.68 0.51
N PHE A 35 -2.22 12.96 0.22
CA PHE A 35 -0.96 13.65 0.47
C PHE A 35 -1.21 15.01 1.10
N GLU A 36 -0.37 15.37 2.07
CA GLU A 36 -0.49 16.57 2.88
C GLU A 36 0.81 17.36 2.83
N TYR A 37 0.71 18.69 2.70
CA TYR A 37 1.86 19.58 2.64
C TYR A 37 1.54 20.95 3.24
N SER A 38 2.55 21.62 3.80
CA SER A 38 2.42 22.99 4.28
C SER A 38 2.33 23.97 3.11
N HIS A 39 1.36 24.86 3.14
CA HIS A 39 1.20 25.94 2.16
C HIS A 39 1.54 27.29 2.79
N LEU A 40 2.71 27.83 2.47
CA LEU A 40 3.23 29.13 2.93
C LEU A 40 3.24 29.30 4.47
N GLY A 41 3.20 28.21 5.20
CA GLY A 41 3.10 28.23 6.67
C GLY A 41 1.70 28.57 7.21
N TYR A 42 0.73 28.89 6.36
CA TYR A 42 -0.63 29.25 6.79
C TYR A 42 -1.47 28.03 7.14
N SER A 43 -1.33 26.94 6.40
CA SER A 43 -2.18 25.77 6.58
C SER A 43 -1.52 24.51 6.03
N ILE A 44 -2.03 23.36 6.45
CA ILE A 44 -1.76 22.07 5.82
C ILE A 44 -2.86 21.82 4.79
N GLN A 45 -2.46 21.69 3.55
CA GLN A 45 -3.36 21.31 2.46
C GLN A 45 -3.38 19.80 2.32
N VAL A 46 -4.57 19.24 2.06
CA VAL A 46 -4.79 17.80 1.89
C VAL A 46 -5.41 17.57 0.52
N SER A 47 -4.81 16.67 -0.23
CA SER A 47 -5.32 16.25 -1.53
C SER A 47 -5.31 14.73 -1.61
N ARG A 48 -6.01 14.14 -2.59
CA ARG A 48 -6.07 12.69 -2.77
C ARG A 48 -6.03 12.30 -4.24
N PHE A 49 -5.92 11.00 -4.48
CA PHE A 49 -6.18 10.41 -5.79
C PHE A 49 -7.47 9.60 -5.74
N ASP A 50 -8.33 9.79 -6.73
CA ASP A 50 -9.68 9.17 -6.78
C ASP A 50 -9.69 7.82 -7.52
N LYS A 51 -8.56 7.40 -8.14
CA LYS A 51 -8.46 6.13 -8.86
C LYS A 51 -7.19 5.39 -8.48
N THR A 52 -7.39 4.28 -7.79
CA THR A 52 -6.32 3.36 -7.35
C THR A 52 -6.71 1.94 -7.72
N SER A 53 -5.76 1.15 -8.16
CA SER A 53 -5.92 -0.26 -8.49
C SER A 53 -4.68 -1.06 -8.11
N GLY A 54 -4.79 -2.39 -8.11
CA GLY A 54 -3.65 -3.24 -7.86
C GLY A 54 -4.03 -4.54 -7.18
N LYS A 55 -3.00 -5.27 -6.78
CA LYS A 55 -3.14 -6.55 -6.09
C LYS A 55 -2.22 -6.61 -4.87
N ILE A 56 -2.67 -7.34 -3.88
CA ILE A 56 -1.92 -7.66 -2.68
C ILE A 56 -1.90 -9.18 -2.57
N THR A 57 -0.71 -9.77 -2.46
CA THR A 57 -0.60 -11.18 -2.06
C THR A 57 -0.27 -11.23 -0.58
N LEU A 58 -0.83 -12.20 0.13
CA LEU A 58 -0.64 -12.32 1.57
C LEU A 58 -0.65 -13.79 2.00
N ASP A 59 0.40 -14.21 2.68
CA ASP A 59 0.45 -15.44 3.46
C ASP A 59 0.56 -15.06 4.94
N ARG A 60 -0.57 -15.12 5.64
CA ARG A 60 -0.63 -14.70 7.05
C ARG A 60 0.10 -15.67 7.97
N ALA A 61 0.18 -16.96 7.62
CA ALA A 61 0.88 -17.95 8.40
C ALA A 61 2.40 -17.83 8.24
N ALA A 62 2.86 -17.65 7.00
CA ALA A 62 4.27 -17.42 6.69
C ALA A 62 4.73 -15.98 7.00
N LYS A 63 3.78 -15.04 7.26
CA LYS A 63 4.04 -13.60 7.49
C LYS A 63 4.79 -12.96 6.32
N THR A 64 4.38 -13.31 5.11
CA THR A 64 4.93 -12.81 3.85
C THR A 64 3.83 -12.29 2.95
N GLY A 65 4.22 -11.48 1.98
CA GLY A 65 3.28 -10.95 1.00
C GLY A 65 3.93 -9.93 0.07
N SER A 66 3.15 -9.44 -0.86
CA SER A 66 3.55 -8.39 -1.78
C SER A 66 2.41 -7.40 -2.03
N VAL A 67 2.78 -6.18 -2.38
CA VAL A 67 1.86 -5.11 -2.78
C VAL A 67 2.31 -4.59 -4.14
N ASP A 68 1.41 -4.55 -5.11
CA ASP A 68 1.61 -3.91 -6.41
C ASP A 68 0.43 -2.98 -6.66
N VAL A 69 0.67 -1.67 -6.57
CA VAL A 69 -0.35 -0.61 -6.64
C VAL A 69 -0.04 0.32 -7.79
N VAL A 70 -1.10 0.68 -8.51
CA VAL A 70 -1.09 1.70 -9.55
C VAL A 70 -2.15 2.76 -9.23
N ILE A 71 -1.74 4.01 -9.20
CA ILE A 71 -2.60 5.18 -9.04
C ILE A 71 -2.64 5.93 -10.36
N ASP A 72 -3.83 6.26 -10.85
CA ASP A 72 -4.00 7.18 -11.98
C ASP A 72 -3.65 8.60 -11.52
N ALA A 73 -2.52 9.14 -11.99
CA ALA A 73 -2.04 10.46 -11.59
C ALA A 73 -3.00 11.60 -12.01
N LYS A 74 -3.81 11.38 -13.07
CA LYS A 74 -4.83 12.34 -13.51
C LYS A 74 -6.03 12.41 -12.57
N SER A 75 -6.19 11.40 -11.70
CA SER A 75 -7.27 11.37 -10.72
C SER A 75 -7.01 12.23 -9.48
N VAL A 76 -5.97 13.07 -9.51
CA VAL A 76 -5.66 13.98 -8.41
C VAL A 76 -6.84 14.92 -8.13
N ASN A 77 -7.22 15.02 -6.86
CA ASN A 77 -8.32 15.81 -6.38
C ASN A 77 -7.88 16.65 -5.18
N THR A 78 -7.80 17.95 -5.38
CA THR A 78 -7.41 18.95 -4.37
C THR A 78 -8.62 19.62 -3.72
N GLY A 79 -9.83 19.29 -4.17
CA GLY A 79 -11.07 19.99 -3.79
C GLY A 79 -11.34 21.27 -4.60
N TYR A 80 -10.42 21.68 -5.48
CA TYR A 80 -10.59 22.86 -6.32
C TYR A 80 -10.21 22.58 -7.79
N ALA A 81 -11.18 22.65 -8.68
CA ALA A 81 -11.06 22.19 -10.06
C ALA A 81 -9.88 22.81 -10.83
N LEU A 82 -9.70 24.11 -10.75
CA LEU A 82 -8.57 24.78 -11.44
C LEU A 82 -7.21 24.33 -10.89
N PHE A 83 -7.13 24.02 -9.59
CA PHE A 83 -5.88 23.51 -9.03
C PHE A 83 -5.66 22.05 -9.40
N ASN A 84 -6.71 21.25 -9.61
CA ASN A 84 -6.58 19.90 -10.16
C ASN A 84 -5.92 19.90 -11.54
N GLU A 85 -6.26 20.88 -12.39
CA GLU A 85 -5.60 21.07 -13.70
C GLU A 85 -4.15 21.52 -13.52
N HIS A 86 -3.92 22.53 -12.68
CA HIS A 86 -2.60 23.10 -12.45
C HIS A 86 -1.59 22.07 -11.90
N ILE A 87 -1.98 21.26 -10.91
CA ILE A 87 -1.08 20.26 -10.27
C ILE A 87 -0.74 19.11 -11.22
N GLN A 88 -1.48 18.90 -12.29
CA GLN A 88 -1.18 17.94 -13.34
C GLN A 88 -0.07 18.41 -14.29
N GLY A 89 0.28 19.70 -14.26
CA GLY A 89 1.29 20.30 -15.11
C GLY A 89 2.73 19.82 -14.87
N GLU A 90 3.64 20.26 -15.75
CA GLU A 90 5.04 19.84 -15.81
C GLU A 90 5.80 20.12 -14.50
N ASP A 91 5.49 21.19 -13.80
CA ASP A 91 6.15 21.57 -12.54
C ASP A 91 5.81 20.63 -11.36
N TYR A 92 4.73 19.83 -11.48
CA TYR A 92 4.21 18.95 -10.41
C TYR A 92 4.17 17.49 -10.85
N PHE A 93 2.99 16.93 -11.15
CA PHE A 93 2.89 15.50 -11.50
C PHE A 93 3.23 15.19 -12.96
N TYR A 94 3.10 16.15 -13.85
CA TYR A 94 3.31 16.00 -15.30
C TYR A 94 2.57 14.77 -15.86
N THR A 95 1.26 14.74 -15.62
CA THR A 95 0.43 13.55 -15.85
C THR A 95 0.30 13.16 -17.32
N GLU A 96 0.56 14.09 -18.25
CA GLU A 96 0.61 13.79 -19.68
C GLU A 96 1.77 12.81 -20.00
N LYS A 97 2.94 13.06 -19.41
CA LYS A 97 4.14 12.22 -19.61
C LYS A 97 4.21 11.06 -18.64
N TYR A 98 3.71 11.23 -17.42
CA TYR A 98 3.75 10.27 -16.33
C TYR A 98 2.34 10.00 -15.80
N PRO A 99 1.53 9.22 -16.52
CA PRO A 99 0.10 9.05 -16.21
C PRO A 99 -0.16 8.25 -14.94
N THR A 100 0.86 7.56 -14.41
CA THR A 100 0.72 6.71 -13.23
C THR A 100 1.75 7.00 -12.16
N ILE A 101 1.32 6.80 -10.90
CA ILE A 101 2.18 6.65 -9.73
C ILE A 101 2.11 5.17 -9.34
N THR A 102 3.24 4.55 -9.01
CA THR A 102 3.27 3.13 -8.64
C THR A 102 3.98 2.89 -7.33
N PHE A 103 3.53 1.88 -6.59
CA PHE A 103 4.25 1.34 -5.44
C PHE A 103 4.36 -0.18 -5.56
N LYS A 104 5.58 -0.69 -5.48
CA LYS A 104 5.88 -2.13 -5.50
C LYS A 104 6.65 -2.50 -4.25
N SER A 105 6.06 -3.37 -3.43
CA SER A 105 6.74 -3.79 -2.21
C SER A 105 7.91 -4.72 -2.50
N SER A 106 8.96 -4.60 -1.68
CA SER A 106 10.08 -5.53 -1.61
C SER A 106 10.01 -6.44 -0.38
N SER A 107 9.36 -6.00 0.69
CA SER A 107 9.17 -6.79 1.91
C SER A 107 8.05 -6.26 2.80
N MET A 108 7.50 -7.17 3.62
CA MET A 108 6.55 -6.87 4.69
C MET A 108 7.18 -7.21 6.04
N LYS A 109 6.91 -6.39 7.07
CA LYS A 109 7.36 -6.64 8.44
C LYS A 109 6.15 -6.85 9.34
N PHE A 110 6.18 -7.95 10.07
CA PHE A 110 5.15 -8.30 11.06
C PHE A 110 5.72 -8.20 12.48
N ASP A 111 4.88 -7.81 13.42
CA ASP A 111 5.08 -7.93 14.86
C ASP A 111 3.95 -8.82 15.41
N GLY A 112 4.30 -10.05 15.79
CA GLY A 112 3.29 -11.07 15.99
C GLY A 112 2.47 -11.29 14.71
N ASP A 113 1.16 -11.14 14.79
CA ASP A 113 0.23 -11.26 13.65
C ASP A 113 -0.13 -9.92 13.03
N LYS A 114 0.47 -8.82 13.50
CA LYS A 114 0.20 -7.48 13.01
C LYS A 114 1.22 -7.10 11.94
N LEU A 115 0.76 -6.74 10.76
CA LEU A 115 1.57 -6.07 9.75
C LEU A 115 1.90 -4.66 10.26
N VAL A 116 3.18 -4.33 10.43
CA VAL A 116 3.63 -3.04 11.00
C VAL A 116 4.36 -2.17 10.00
N ALA A 117 4.93 -2.75 8.93
CA ALA A 117 5.56 -1.97 7.88
C ALA A 117 5.56 -2.71 6.55
N VAL A 118 5.54 -1.94 5.46
CA VAL A 118 5.74 -2.42 4.09
C VAL A 118 6.86 -1.58 3.47
N ASN A 119 7.97 -2.24 3.09
CA ASN A 119 9.04 -1.60 2.35
C ASN A 119 8.80 -1.80 0.85
N GLY A 120 9.14 -0.81 0.04
CA GLY A 120 8.97 -0.92 -1.40
C GLY A 120 9.51 0.30 -2.13
N ASP A 121 9.34 0.27 -3.44
CA ASP A 121 9.74 1.31 -4.35
C ASP A 121 8.54 2.14 -4.78
N LEU A 122 8.56 3.43 -4.46
CA LEU A 122 7.59 4.42 -4.91
C LEU A 122 8.12 5.10 -6.17
N THR A 123 7.32 5.11 -7.22
CA THR A 123 7.63 5.83 -8.45
C THR A 123 6.64 6.98 -8.63
N VAL A 124 7.15 8.21 -8.68
CA VAL A 124 6.38 9.43 -8.97
C VAL A 124 7.12 10.20 -10.05
N LYS A 125 6.40 10.67 -11.08
CA LYS A 125 6.98 11.49 -12.16
C LYS A 125 8.24 10.86 -12.79
N GLY A 126 8.22 9.52 -12.95
CA GLY A 126 9.32 8.75 -13.53
C GLY A 126 10.53 8.54 -12.61
N VAL A 127 10.53 9.04 -11.38
CA VAL A 127 11.59 8.83 -10.40
C VAL A 127 11.16 7.78 -9.40
N THR A 128 12.00 6.77 -9.19
CA THR A 128 11.78 5.67 -8.24
C THR A 128 12.66 5.84 -7.02
N LYS A 129 12.09 5.75 -5.83
CA LYS A 129 12.79 5.81 -4.54
C LYS A 129 12.28 4.72 -3.60
N PRO A 130 13.16 4.11 -2.79
CA PRO A 130 12.74 3.23 -1.73
C PRO A 130 12.01 4.02 -0.63
N VAL A 131 10.88 3.50 -0.18
CA VAL A 131 10.11 4.07 0.94
C VAL A 131 9.65 2.97 1.88
N THR A 132 9.48 3.32 3.14
CA THR A 132 8.86 2.47 4.15
C THR A 132 7.49 3.04 4.50
N LEU A 133 6.44 2.27 4.29
CA LEU A 133 5.10 2.57 4.75
C LEU A 133 4.94 2.02 6.17
N SER A 134 4.75 2.90 7.16
CA SER A 134 4.41 2.50 8.52
C SER A 134 2.93 2.17 8.58
N VAL A 135 2.59 0.92 8.89
CA VAL A 135 1.19 0.46 9.00
C VAL A 135 0.66 0.79 10.39
N THR A 136 -0.36 1.63 10.45
CA THR A 136 -0.97 2.09 11.69
C THR A 136 -2.17 1.24 12.12
N SER A 137 -2.82 0.58 11.15
CA SER A 137 -3.86 -0.43 11.39
C SER A 137 -3.84 -1.48 10.30
N PHE A 138 -4.15 -2.73 10.66
CA PHE A 138 -4.30 -3.85 9.73
C PHE A 138 -5.36 -4.79 10.27
N HIS A 139 -6.35 -5.13 9.46
CA HIS A 139 -7.44 -6.01 9.84
C HIS A 139 -7.95 -6.81 8.65
N CYS A 140 -8.19 -8.11 8.84
CA CYS A 140 -8.82 -8.98 7.86
C CYS A 140 -10.03 -9.67 8.47
N MET A 141 -11.15 -9.68 7.74
CA MET A 141 -12.39 -10.35 8.14
C MET A 141 -13.23 -10.72 6.91
N PRO A 142 -14.18 -11.65 7.04
CA PRO A 142 -15.17 -11.88 5.98
C PRO A 142 -15.96 -10.60 5.69
N HIS A 143 -16.00 -10.20 4.42
CA HIS A 143 -16.74 -9.00 3.99
C HIS A 143 -18.25 -9.25 4.13
N PRO A 144 -18.99 -8.43 4.90
CA PRO A 144 -20.39 -8.71 5.25
C PRO A 144 -21.33 -8.82 4.04
N MET A 145 -21.08 -8.04 2.98
CA MET A 145 -21.90 -8.04 1.77
C MET A 145 -21.39 -8.99 0.68
N LEU A 146 -20.09 -9.07 0.46
CA LEU A 146 -19.49 -9.84 -0.65
C LEU A 146 -19.31 -11.32 -0.31
N LYS A 147 -19.40 -11.71 0.96
CA LYS A 147 -19.18 -13.07 1.47
C LYS A 147 -17.81 -13.66 1.05
N LYS A 148 -16.82 -12.81 0.86
CA LYS A 148 -15.41 -13.11 0.59
C LYS A 148 -14.59 -12.52 1.71
N ASP A 149 -13.38 -13.05 1.94
CA ASP A 149 -12.45 -12.41 2.85
C ASP A 149 -12.00 -11.07 2.29
N ALA A 150 -11.83 -10.10 3.16
CA ALA A 150 -11.30 -8.80 2.83
C ALA A 150 -10.29 -8.35 3.89
N CYS A 151 -9.31 -7.57 3.47
CA CYS A 151 -8.33 -6.97 4.36
C CYS A 151 -8.31 -5.46 4.15
N GLY A 152 -8.16 -4.72 5.25
CA GLY A 152 -7.98 -3.28 5.24
C GLY A 152 -6.73 -2.89 6.05
N ALA A 153 -6.09 -1.81 5.63
CA ALA A 153 -4.98 -1.21 6.33
C ALA A 153 -4.99 0.31 6.22
N ASN A 154 -4.40 0.96 7.22
CA ASN A 154 -3.98 2.34 7.09
C ASN A 154 -2.47 2.40 7.22
N ALA A 155 -1.81 3.12 6.31
CA ALA A 155 -0.38 3.31 6.33
C ALA A 155 -0.01 4.77 6.14
N THR A 156 1.19 5.14 6.60
CA THR A 156 1.71 6.50 6.44
C THR A 156 3.20 6.49 6.17
N THR A 157 3.67 7.52 5.48
CA THR A 157 5.10 7.81 5.32
C THR A 157 5.30 9.29 5.02
N LYS A 158 6.55 9.76 5.12
CA LYS A 158 6.95 11.09 4.69
C LYS A 158 7.96 11.00 3.57
N ILE A 159 7.82 11.83 2.57
CA ILE A 159 8.74 11.95 1.46
C ILE A 159 9.08 13.43 1.21
N LYS A 160 10.17 13.68 0.49
CA LYS A 160 10.47 15.00 -0.08
C LYS A 160 10.07 15.00 -1.54
N ARG A 161 9.10 15.85 -1.92
CA ARG A 161 8.63 15.91 -3.30
C ARG A 161 9.69 16.42 -4.28
N SER A 162 10.68 17.19 -3.81
CA SER A 162 11.83 17.60 -4.61
C SER A 162 12.67 16.40 -5.09
N GLU A 163 12.72 15.32 -4.32
CA GLU A 163 13.43 14.09 -4.71
C GLU A 163 12.74 13.33 -5.86
N PHE A 164 11.49 13.71 -6.20
CA PHE A 164 10.71 13.18 -7.32
C PHE A 164 10.50 14.22 -8.44
N ASN A 165 11.38 15.21 -8.55
CA ASN A 165 11.29 16.30 -9.53
C ASN A 165 9.96 17.09 -9.47
N ALA A 166 9.32 17.14 -8.29
CA ALA A 166 8.07 17.87 -8.04
C ALA A 166 8.24 19.00 -7.01
N GLY A 167 9.47 19.53 -6.86
CA GLY A 167 9.85 20.48 -5.82
C GLY A 167 9.57 21.95 -6.16
N LYS A 168 8.78 22.27 -7.17
CA LYS A 168 8.46 23.66 -7.52
C LYS A 168 7.92 24.43 -6.30
N ASN A 169 8.42 25.66 -6.14
CA ASN A 169 8.08 26.56 -5.02
C ASN A 169 8.51 26.08 -3.61
N ALA A 170 9.36 25.05 -3.49
CA ALA A 170 9.98 24.74 -2.20
C ALA A 170 11.03 25.83 -1.85
N PRO A 171 11.16 26.22 -0.56
CA PRO A 171 10.47 25.68 0.63
C PRO A 171 9.15 26.39 0.95
N TYR A 172 8.73 27.44 0.24
CA TYR A 172 7.50 28.17 0.55
C TYR A 172 6.24 27.30 0.52
N VAL A 173 6.14 26.43 -0.48
CA VAL A 173 5.24 25.29 -0.46
C VAL A 173 6.06 24.10 0.02
N GLY A 174 5.67 23.49 1.14
CA GLY A 174 6.45 22.50 1.85
C GLY A 174 7.02 21.41 0.95
N ASP A 175 8.30 21.10 1.12
CA ASP A 175 8.97 20.02 0.40
C ASP A 175 8.64 18.65 1.00
N GLU A 176 8.55 18.58 2.35
CA GLU A 176 8.10 17.37 3.03
C GLU A 176 6.60 17.20 2.81
N VAL A 177 6.23 16.02 2.34
CA VAL A 177 4.86 15.59 2.09
C VAL A 177 4.57 14.36 2.94
N THR A 178 3.51 14.41 3.73
CA THR A 178 2.99 13.24 4.45
C THR A 178 2.02 12.50 3.53
N LEU A 179 2.26 11.22 3.34
CA LEU A 179 1.34 10.32 2.64
C LEU A 179 0.50 9.58 3.69
N THR A 180 -0.83 9.57 3.50
CA THR A 180 -1.78 8.80 4.30
C THR A 180 -2.56 7.89 3.36
N ILE A 181 -2.46 6.60 3.58
CA ILE A 181 -2.88 5.58 2.62
C ILE A 181 -3.89 4.65 3.30
N PRO A 182 -5.21 4.95 3.20
CA PRO A 182 -6.24 3.96 3.46
C PRO A 182 -6.27 2.97 2.29
N VAL A 183 -6.33 1.67 2.57
CA VAL A 183 -6.47 0.64 1.54
C VAL A 183 -7.43 -0.43 2.01
N GLU A 184 -8.33 -0.82 1.13
CA GLU A 184 -9.18 -1.99 1.27
C GLU A 184 -8.97 -2.92 0.07
N ALA A 185 -8.99 -4.22 0.31
CA ALA A 185 -8.82 -5.21 -0.74
C ALA A 185 -9.66 -6.46 -0.44
N VAL A 186 -10.24 -7.02 -1.48
CA VAL A 186 -11.13 -8.18 -1.40
C VAL A 186 -10.44 -9.38 -2.04
N LYS A 187 -10.53 -10.54 -1.39
CA LYS A 187 -9.96 -11.79 -1.89
C LYS A 187 -10.52 -12.15 -3.26
N GLU A 188 -9.65 -12.54 -4.17
CA GLU A 188 -9.95 -12.93 -5.55
C GLU A 188 -10.86 -14.16 -5.67
#